data_5f1048f3f9102d4e904d184add148835
#
_entry.id   5f1048f3f9102d4e904d184add148835
#
_cell.length_a   1.000
_cell.length_b   1.000
_cell.length_c   1.000
_cell.angle_alpha   90.00
_cell.angle_beta   90.00
_cell.angle_gamma   90.00
#
_symmetry.space_group_name_H-M   'P 1'
#
loop_
_entity.id
_entity.type
_entity.pdbx_description
1 polymer ?
#
loop_
_entity_poly.entity_id
_entity_poly.type
_entity_poly.pdbx_seq_one_letter_code
_entity_poly.pdbx_strand_id
1 'polypeptide(L)'
;LAGDDTRSRIIETARELFTAQTYRAASMRDIAERVGITKPSLYHHFRSKSELLASLVGPPIGELEAVVERASAGAEPAAARRAVLEGCLDVMLAHRATMALLLRDASVYGDETAGIMSRVVGVINRAVDLLAGPDPDWRRRVRAAQALAAVADPIGQLPDVPAADLRAELLRGAGAILDLD
;
A
#
# COMPACT_ATOMS: atom_id res chain seq x y z
N LEU A 1 -27.04 -6.99 4.86
CA LEU A 1 -26.19 -7.91 5.68
C LEU A 1 -25.59 -9.05 4.85
N ALA A 2 -26.38 -9.83 4.03
CA ALA A 2 -25.85 -10.92 3.22
C ALA A 2 -24.98 -10.44 2.02
N GLY A 3 -25.29 -9.28 1.44
CA GLY A 3 -24.54 -8.71 0.32
C GLY A 3 -23.16 -8.17 0.70
N ASP A 4 -23.02 -7.62 1.91
CA ASP A 4 -21.74 -7.12 2.44
C ASP A 4 -20.76 -8.28 2.75
N ASP A 5 -21.27 -9.39 3.27
CA ASP A 5 -20.47 -10.59 3.52
C ASP A 5 -19.94 -11.19 2.20
N THR A 6 -20.77 -11.29 1.16
CA THR A 6 -20.35 -11.78 -0.15
C THR A 6 -19.33 -10.85 -0.81
N ARG A 7 -19.53 -9.54 -0.71
CA ARG A 7 -18.58 -8.55 -1.27
C ARG A 7 -17.20 -8.66 -0.60
N SER A 8 -17.17 -8.78 0.71
CA SER A 8 -15.92 -8.95 1.49
C SER A 8 -15.22 -10.26 1.14
N ARG A 9 -15.94 -11.36 0.99
CA ARG A 9 -15.38 -12.66 0.55
C ARG A 9 -14.78 -12.58 -0.85
N ILE A 10 -15.42 -11.86 -1.78
CA ILE A 10 -14.89 -11.64 -3.13
C ILE A 10 -13.55 -10.88 -3.06
N ILE A 11 -13.47 -9.80 -2.29
CA ILE A 11 -12.25 -8.99 -2.14
C ILE A 11 -11.12 -9.84 -1.55
N GLU A 12 -11.39 -10.61 -0.51
CA GLU A 12 -10.40 -11.46 0.13
C GLU A 12 -9.89 -12.56 -0.80
N THR A 13 -10.80 -13.25 -1.50
CA THR A 13 -10.44 -14.27 -2.49
C THR A 13 -9.62 -13.67 -3.65
N ALA A 14 -9.96 -12.47 -4.09
CA ALA A 14 -9.20 -11.78 -5.13
C ALA A 14 -7.78 -11.43 -4.65
N ARG A 15 -7.64 -10.96 -3.40
CA ARG A 15 -6.34 -10.68 -2.78
C ARG A 15 -5.46 -11.94 -2.77
N GLU A 16 -6.01 -13.08 -2.33
CA GLU A 16 -5.31 -14.36 -2.33
C GLU A 16 -4.85 -14.77 -3.74
N LEU A 17 -5.75 -14.72 -4.73
CA LEU A 17 -5.44 -15.11 -6.09
C LEU A 17 -4.41 -14.17 -6.76
N PHE A 18 -4.53 -12.86 -6.57
CA PHE A 18 -3.58 -11.89 -7.11
C PHE A 18 -2.18 -12.08 -6.51
N THR A 19 -2.11 -12.41 -5.21
CA THR A 19 -0.84 -12.70 -4.54
C THR A 19 -0.23 -14.03 -5.00
N ALA A 20 -1.04 -15.06 -5.22
CA ALA A 20 -0.56 -16.39 -5.58
C ALA A 20 -0.17 -16.52 -7.06
N GLN A 21 -0.86 -15.82 -7.97
CA GLN A 21 -0.73 -16.01 -9.43
C GLN A 21 -0.25 -14.77 -10.17
N THR A 22 -0.27 -13.60 -9.61
CA THR A 22 -0.20 -12.26 -10.17
C THR A 22 -1.58 -11.70 -10.58
N TYR A 23 -1.69 -10.36 -10.55
CA TYR A 23 -2.89 -9.68 -11.01
C TYR A 23 -3.25 -10.03 -12.45
N ARG A 24 -2.25 -10.10 -13.35
CA ARG A 24 -2.48 -10.39 -14.77
C ARG A 24 -3.03 -11.79 -15.00
N ALA A 25 -2.48 -12.79 -14.32
CA ALA A 25 -2.85 -14.20 -14.52
C ALA A 25 -4.22 -14.55 -13.94
N ALA A 26 -4.59 -13.97 -12.79
CA ALA A 26 -5.89 -14.21 -12.16
C ALA A 26 -7.05 -13.64 -13.01
N SER A 27 -8.13 -14.39 -13.14
CA SER A 27 -9.32 -13.98 -13.90
C SER A 27 -10.54 -13.82 -13.00
N MET A 28 -11.51 -13.01 -13.46
CA MET A 28 -12.83 -12.88 -12.80
C MET A 28 -13.55 -14.24 -12.70
N ARG A 29 -13.29 -15.17 -13.63
CA ARG A 29 -13.86 -16.50 -13.56
C ARG A 29 -13.27 -17.30 -12.40
N ASP A 30 -11.95 -17.31 -12.24
CA ASP A 30 -11.26 -18.02 -11.16
C ASP A 30 -11.73 -17.52 -9.79
N ILE A 31 -11.93 -16.20 -9.66
CA ILE A 31 -12.45 -15.58 -8.44
C ILE A 31 -13.88 -16.06 -8.15
N ALA A 32 -14.77 -16.06 -9.16
CA ALA A 32 -16.15 -16.52 -9.00
C ALA A 32 -16.21 -17.99 -8.58
N GLU A 33 -15.44 -18.84 -9.24
CA GLU A 33 -15.35 -20.29 -8.94
C GLU A 33 -14.85 -20.52 -7.51
N ARG A 34 -13.82 -19.79 -7.07
CA ARG A 34 -13.25 -19.95 -5.73
C ARG A 34 -14.14 -19.42 -4.61
N VAL A 35 -14.89 -18.35 -4.86
CA VAL A 35 -15.92 -17.83 -3.92
C VAL A 35 -17.13 -18.74 -3.87
N GLY A 36 -17.38 -19.55 -4.90
CA GLY A 36 -18.57 -20.41 -5.02
C GLY A 36 -19.82 -19.66 -5.50
N ILE A 37 -19.63 -18.63 -6.35
CA ILE A 37 -20.73 -17.86 -6.94
C ILE A 37 -20.69 -17.91 -8.46
N THR A 38 -21.79 -17.56 -9.10
CA THR A 38 -21.83 -17.48 -10.57
C THR A 38 -21.10 -16.25 -11.09
N LYS A 39 -20.55 -16.31 -12.31
CA LYS A 39 -19.91 -15.18 -12.97
C LYS A 39 -20.82 -13.93 -13.04
N PRO A 40 -22.11 -14.03 -13.43
CA PRO A 40 -23.04 -12.90 -13.36
C PRO A 40 -23.16 -12.30 -11.95
N SER A 41 -23.21 -13.13 -10.91
CA SER A 41 -23.26 -12.66 -9.52
C SER A 41 -22.00 -11.87 -9.16
N LEU A 42 -20.81 -12.31 -9.57
CA LEU A 42 -19.58 -11.55 -9.37
C LEU A 42 -19.64 -10.20 -10.07
N TYR A 43 -20.10 -10.15 -11.33
CA TYR A 43 -20.21 -8.90 -12.10
C TYR A 43 -21.28 -7.93 -11.54
N HIS A 44 -22.21 -8.44 -10.76
CA HIS A 44 -23.13 -7.58 -10.00
C HIS A 44 -22.42 -6.80 -8.88
N HIS A 45 -21.39 -7.39 -8.25
CA HIS A 45 -20.61 -6.75 -7.20
C HIS A 45 -19.45 -5.90 -7.75
N PHE A 46 -18.79 -6.35 -8.81
CA PHE A 46 -17.60 -5.71 -9.42
C PHE A 46 -17.66 -5.81 -10.94
N ARG A 47 -17.69 -4.68 -11.60
CA ARG A 47 -17.82 -4.58 -13.07
C ARG A 47 -16.56 -5.03 -13.81
N SER A 48 -15.39 -4.97 -13.16
CA SER A 48 -14.10 -5.31 -13.74
C SER A 48 -13.11 -5.80 -12.69
N LYS A 49 -12.03 -6.41 -13.16
CA LYS A 49 -10.90 -6.81 -12.31
C LYS A 49 -10.16 -5.58 -11.75
N SER A 50 -10.11 -4.48 -12.50
CA SER A 50 -9.53 -3.22 -12.03
C SER A 50 -10.37 -2.57 -10.93
N GLU A 51 -11.71 -2.65 -10.99
CA GLU A 51 -12.57 -2.18 -9.89
C GLU A 51 -12.36 -3.01 -8.61
N LEU A 52 -12.16 -4.31 -8.76
CA LEU A 52 -11.85 -5.20 -7.66
C LEU A 52 -10.48 -4.87 -7.03
N LEU A 53 -9.46 -4.65 -7.87
CA LEU A 53 -8.14 -4.17 -7.40
C LEU A 53 -8.28 -2.82 -6.69
N ALA A 54 -9.05 -1.88 -7.25
CA ALA A 54 -9.30 -0.58 -6.64
C ALA A 54 -9.92 -0.69 -5.24
N SER A 55 -10.86 -1.63 -5.06
CA SER A 55 -11.49 -1.89 -3.77
C SER A 55 -10.54 -2.52 -2.75
N LEU A 56 -9.55 -3.27 -3.22
CA LEU A 56 -8.52 -3.89 -2.39
C LEU A 56 -7.44 -2.89 -1.96
N VAL A 57 -7.03 -2.02 -2.87
CA VAL A 57 -5.92 -1.08 -2.68
C VAL A 57 -6.39 0.27 -2.12
N GLY A 58 -7.65 0.61 -2.35
CA GLY A 58 -8.23 1.90 -1.94
C GLY A 58 -8.11 2.22 -0.45
N PRO A 59 -8.48 1.30 0.46
CA PRO A 59 -8.38 1.54 1.90
C PRO A 59 -6.95 1.88 2.35
N PRO A 60 -5.91 1.06 2.11
CA PRO A 60 -4.55 1.42 2.52
C PRO A 60 -4.03 2.70 1.89
N ILE A 61 -4.37 3.00 0.63
CA ILE A 61 -3.97 4.27 0.02
C ILE A 61 -4.66 5.45 0.72
N GLY A 62 -5.95 5.34 1.04
CA GLY A 62 -6.66 6.39 1.79
C GLY A 62 -6.09 6.62 3.19
N GLU A 63 -5.66 5.56 3.88
CA GLU A 63 -4.98 5.67 5.17
C GLU A 63 -3.61 6.35 5.05
N LEU A 64 -2.83 6.00 4.01
CA LEU A 64 -1.55 6.67 3.71
C LEU A 64 -1.76 8.16 3.37
N GLU A 65 -2.77 8.49 2.57
CA GLU A 65 -3.13 9.88 2.26
C GLU A 65 -3.46 10.66 3.54
N ALA A 66 -4.22 10.06 4.45
CA ALA A 66 -4.57 10.66 5.73
C ALA A 66 -3.35 10.83 6.66
N VAL A 67 -2.39 9.90 6.65
CA VAL A 67 -1.12 10.04 7.38
C VAL A 67 -0.35 11.26 6.88
N VAL A 68 -0.17 11.36 5.57
CA VAL A 68 0.55 12.47 4.93
C VAL A 68 -0.12 13.81 5.22
N GLU A 69 -1.45 13.88 5.14
CA GLU A 69 -2.21 15.11 5.40
C GLU A 69 -2.08 15.55 6.86
N ARG A 70 -2.24 14.61 7.82
CA ARG A 70 -2.04 14.94 9.24
C ARG A 70 -0.63 15.42 9.55
N ALA A 71 0.38 14.78 8.98
CA ALA A 71 1.77 15.20 9.17
C ALA A 71 2.05 16.57 8.56
N SER A 72 1.45 16.87 7.40
CA SER A 72 1.58 18.19 6.74
C SER A 72 0.96 19.33 7.54
N ALA A 73 -0.07 19.07 8.34
CA ALA A 73 -0.73 20.05 9.19
C ALA A 73 0.07 20.36 10.47
N GLY A 74 1.11 19.57 10.78
CA GLY A 74 2.00 19.79 11.94
C GLY A 74 2.88 21.01 11.77
N ALA A 75 3.12 21.75 12.88
CA ALA A 75 3.88 22.99 12.85
C ALA A 75 5.41 22.79 12.88
N GLU A 76 5.88 21.64 13.38
CA GLU A 76 7.31 21.37 13.61
C GLU A 76 7.82 20.31 12.58
N PRO A 77 8.82 20.69 11.72
CA PRO A 77 9.27 19.83 10.64
C PRO A 77 9.85 18.47 11.06
N ALA A 78 10.59 18.40 12.18
CA ALA A 78 11.17 17.13 12.62
C ALA A 78 10.08 16.17 13.14
N ALA A 79 9.09 16.68 13.86
CA ALA A 79 7.93 15.92 14.29
C ALA A 79 7.10 15.42 13.10
N ALA A 80 6.91 16.25 12.06
CA ALA A 80 6.22 15.87 10.84
C ALA A 80 6.95 14.74 10.09
N ARG A 81 8.29 14.82 9.98
CA ARG A 81 9.12 13.77 9.36
C ARG A 81 8.98 12.43 10.10
N ARG A 82 9.03 12.45 11.43
CA ARG A 82 8.84 11.24 12.25
C ARG A 82 7.42 10.69 12.10
N ALA A 83 6.41 11.54 12.19
CA ALA A 83 5.01 11.15 12.10
C ALA A 83 4.66 10.50 10.75
N VAL A 84 5.18 11.03 9.63
CA VAL A 84 4.93 10.45 8.30
C VAL A 84 5.67 9.11 8.14
N LEU A 85 6.90 8.97 8.63
CA LEU A 85 7.65 7.71 8.56
C LEU A 85 6.94 6.62 9.36
N GLU A 86 6.63 6.88 10.63
CA GLU A 86 5.96 5.93 11.51
C GLU A 86 4.56 5.58 11.00
N GLY A 87 3.77 6.58 10.63
CA GLY A 87 2.41 6.37 10.15
C GLY A 87 2.34 5.60 8.83
N CYS A 88 3.24 5.89 7.88
CA CYS A 88 3.31 5.11 6.63
C CYS A 88 3.70 3.66 6.91
N LEU A 89 4.67 3.42 7.78
CA LEU A 89 5.07 2.07 8.17
C LEU A 89 3.92 1.31 8.84
N ASP A 90 3.19 1.95 9.75
CA ASP A 90 2.05 1.34 10.45
C ASP A 90 0.95 0.91 9.48
N VAL A 91 0.59 1.76 8.51
CA VAL A 91 -0.38 1.42 7.45
C VAL A 91 0.14 0.27 6.59
N MET A 92 1.40 0.31 6.17
CA MET A 92 2.00 -0.73 5.33
C MET A 92 2.03 -2.09 6.06
N LEU A 93 2.30 -2.12 7.37
CA LEU A 93 2.27 -3.33 8.18
C LEU A 93 0.84 -3.85 8.39
N ALA A 94 -0.13 -2.97 8.63
CA ALA A 94 -1.54 -3.33 8.77
C ALA A 94 -2.10 -3.97 7.49
N HIS A 95 -1.66 -3.49 6.33
CA HIS A 95 -2.10 -3.97 5.01
C HIS A 95 -1.02 -4.78 4.27
N ARG A 96 -0.18 -5.49 4.99
CA ARG A 96 1.03 -6.16 4.49
C ARG A 96 0.86 -6.94 3.20
N ALA A 97 -0.19 -7.76 3.10
CA ALA A 97 -0.44 -8.58 1.92
C ALA A 97 -0.78 -7.74 0.68
N THR A 98 -1.55 -6.66 0.85
CA THR A 98 -1.89 -5.73 -0.24
C THR A 98 -0.65 -4.91 -0.65
N MET A 99 0.18 -4.49 0.30
CA MET A 99 1.43 -3.80 0.00
C MET A 99 2.40 -4.72 -0.77
N ALA A 100 2.52 -5.99 -0.37
CA ALA A 100 3.34 -6.96 -1.08
C ALA A 100 2.88 -7.13 -2.55
N LEU A 101 1.57 -7.16 -2.81
CA LEU A 101 1.02 -7.20 -4.17
C LEU A 101 1.46 -5.98 -4.99
N LEU A 102 1.30 -4.77 -4.45
CA LEU A 102 1.67 -3.53 -5.15
C LEU A 102 3.17 -3.42 -5.43
N LEU A 103 4.01 -3.89 -4.51
CA LEU A 103 5.46 -3.75 -4.61
C LEU A 103 6.10 -4.83 -5.49
N ARG A 104 5.49 -6.01 -5.59
CA ARG A 104 6.10 -7.19 -6.24
C ARG A 104 5.49 -7.58 -7.57
N ASP A 105 4.27 -7.16 -7.84
CA ASP A 105 3.56 -7.51 -9.08
C ASP A 105 3.52 -6.35 -10.06
N ALA A 106 4.49 -6.30 -10.97
CA ALA A 106 4.55 -5.27 -12.00
C ALA A 106 3.31 -5.26 -12.92
N SER A 107 2.52 -6.34 -12.97
CA SER A 107 1.32 -6.42 -13.80
C SER A 107 0.15 -5.56 -13.28
N VAL A 108 0.25 -5.02 -12.07
CA VAL A 108 -0.71 -4.02 -11.56
C VAL A 108 -0.53 -2.64 -12.21
N TYR A 109 0.62 -2.39 -12.87
CA TYR A 109 0.93 -1.13 -13.54
C TYR A 109 0.55 -1.20 -15.03
N GLY A 110 -0.73 -0.99 -15.33
CA GLY A 110 -1.28 -1.01 -16.68
C GLY A 110 -2.31 0.09 -16.90
N ASP A 111 -2.76 0.26 -18.14
CA ASP A 111 -3.72 1.31 -18.52
C ASP A 111 -5.02 1.22 -17.72
N GLU A 112 -5.53 0.01 -17.50
CA GLU A 112 -6.76 -0.24 -16.73
C GLU A 112 -6.66 0.15 -15.25
N THR A 113 -5.45 0.25 -14.72
CA THR A 113 -5.15 0.55 -13.31
C THR A 113 -4.49 1.92 -13.13
N ALA A 114 -4.28 2.67 -14.22
CA ALA A 114 -3.54 3.93 -14.22
C ALA A 114 -4.06 4.94 -13.18
N GLY A 115 -5.38 5.05 -13.00
CA GLY A 115 -5.98 5.95 -12.00
C GLY A 115 -5.62 5.57 -10.57
N ILE A 116 -5.56 4.27 -10.26
CA ILE A 116 -5.16 3.77 -8.94
C ILE A 116 -3.66 4.03 -8.73
N MET A 117 -2.85 3.69 -9.73
CA MET A 117 -1.40 3.85 -9.64
C MET A 117 -0.99 5.31 -9.55
N SER A 118 -1.70 6.22 -10.19
CA SER A 118 -1.49 7.67 -10.04
C SER A 118 -1.67 8.13 -8.58
N ARG A 119 -2.68 7.60 -7.87
CA ARG A 119 -2.86 7.88 -6.43
C ARG A 119 -1.71 7.31 -5.59
N VAL A 120 -1.28 6.07 -5.87
CA VAL A 120 -0.13 5.45 -5.19
C VAL A 120 1.11 6.32 -5.34
N VAL A 121 1.45 6.70 -6.58
CA VAL A 121 2.61 7.55 -6.86
C VAL A 121 2.45 8.93 -6.20
N GLY A 122 1.25 9.49 -6.23
CA GLY A 122 0.95 10.77 -5.59
C GLY A 122 1.20 10.77 -4.08
N VAL A 123 0.76 9.75 -3.37
CA VAL A 123 0.99 9.66 -1.91
C VAL A 123 2.45 9.40 -1.58
N ILE A 124 3.15 8.56 -2.37
CA ILE A 124 4.59 8.32 -2.23
C ILE A 124 5.37 9.62 -2.37
N ASN A 125 5.10 10.41 -3.42
CA ASN A 125 5.80 11.67 -3.65
C ASN A 125 5.58 12.66 -2.51
N ARG A 126 4.35 12.81 -2.01
CA ARG A 126 4.05 13.68 -0.86
C ARG A 126 4.75 13.20 0.43
N ALA A 127 4.81 11.89 0.65
CA ALA A 127 5.53 11.33 1.80
C ALA A 127 7.03 11.63 1.69
N VAL A 128 7.64 11.45 0.51
CA VAL A 128 9.04 11.79 0.26
C VAL A 128 9.31 13.28 0.46
N ASP A 129 8.44 14.16 -0.01
CA ASP A 129 8.59 15.61 0.19
C ASP A 129 8.57 15.99 1.68
N LEU A 130 7.67 15.40 2.47
CA LEU A 130 7.64 15.59 3.94
C LEU A 130 8.89 15.05 4.63
N LEU A 131 9.33 13.85 4.26
CA LEU A 131 10.54 13.23 4.81
C LEU A 131 11.80 14.04 4.48
N ALA A 132 11.85 14.65 3.30
CA ALA A 132 12.96 15.52 2.89
C ALA A 132 13.00 16.83 3.71
N GLY A 133 11.86 17.26 4.24
CA GLY A 133 11.73 18.49 5.03
C GLY A 133 11.65 19.76 4.17
N PRO A 134 11.66 20.95 4.78
CA PRO A 134 11.55 22.22 4.07
C PRO A 134 12.82 22.48 3.23
N ASP A 135 12.61 23.05 2.05
CA ASP A 135 13.67 23.46 1.10
C ASP A 135 14.79 22.41 0.93
N PRO A 136 14.44 21.15 0.57
CA PRO A 136 15.42 20.09 0.52
C PRO A 136 16.32 20.21 -0.72
N ASP A 137 17.62 20.03 -0.53
CA ASP A 137 18.52 19.75 -1.63
C ASP A 137 18.26 18.33 -2.20
N TRP A 138 18.92 18.01 -3.32
CA TRP A 138 18.74 16.70 -3.97
C TRP A 138 19.21 15.53 -3.08
N ARG A 139 20.19 15.73 -2.18
CA ARG A 139 20.71 14.68 -1.29
C ARG A 139 19.66 14.32 -0.23
N ARG A 140 18.99 15.31 0.34
CA ARG A 140 17.88 15.12 1.28
C ARG A 140 16.73 14.38 0.62
N ARG A 141 16.37 14.72 -0.63
CA ARG A 141 15.34 14.01 -1.40
C ARG A 141 15.72 12.56 -1.65
N VAL A 142 16.97 12.27 -2.00
CA VAL A 142 17.46 10.89 -2.17
C VAL A 142 17.35 10.12 -0.86
N ARG A 143 17.80 10.68 0.26
CA ARG A 143 17.69 10.03 1.58
C ARG A 143 16.22 9.78 1.97
N ALA A 144 15.33 10.71 1.72
CA ALA A 144 13.90 10.55 1.97
C ALA A 144 13.30 9.39 1.16
N ALA A 145 13.61 9.32 -0.13
CA ALA A 145 13.18 8.21 -0.99
C ALA A 145 13.78 6.87 -0.54
N GLN A 146 15.07 6.83 -0.19
CA GLN A 146 15.73 5.64 0.34
C GLN A 146 15.11 5.16 1.65
N ALA A 147 14.81 6.07 2.58
CA ALA A 147 14.19 5.73 3.86
C ALA A 147 12.78 5.14 3.66
N LEU A 148 11.98 5.71 2.76
CA LEU A 148 10.64 5.19 2.46
C LEU A 148 10.73 3.81 1.78
N ALA A 149 11.65 3.61 0.85
CA ALA A 149 11.91 2.31 0.24
C ALA A 149 12.41 1.28 1.27
N ALA A 150 13.30 1.68 2.18
CA ALA A 150 13.84 0.81 3.22
C ALA A 150 12.77 0.28 4.18
N VAL A 151 11.66 1.00 4.40
CA VAL A 151 10.54 0.48 5.19
C VAL A 151 9.54 -0.31 4.34
N ALA A 152 9.39 0.01 3.05
CA ALA A 152 8.39 -0.61 2.20
C ALA A 152 8.81 -2.02 1.70
N ASP A 153 10.00 -2.15 1.13
CA ASP A 153 10.45 -3.37 0.46
C ASP A 153 10.48 -4.62 1.36
N PRO A 154 11.02 -4.57 2.61
CA PRO A 154 11.11 -5.76 3.46
C PRO A 154 9.76 -6.30 3.91
N ILE A 155 8.71 -5.48 3.94
CA ILE A 155 7.38 -5.86 4.41
C ILE A 155 6.83 -7.06 3.61
N GLY A 156 7.00 -7.05 2.30
CA GLY A 156 6.57 -8.15 1.44
C GLY A 156 7.54 -9.34 1.39
N GLN A 157 8.81 -9.12 1.77
CA GLN A 157 9.85 -10.15 1.68
C GLN A 157 9.94 -11.04 2.93
N LEU A 158 9.49 -10.53 4.08
CA LEU A 158 9.62 -11.17 5.39
C LEU A 158 8.24 -11.45 6.03
N PRO A 159 7.36 -12.22 5.38
CA PRO A 159 5.97 -12.39 5.81
C PRO A 159 5.83 -13.02 7.20
N ASP A 160 6.78 -13.85 7.63
CA ASP A 160 6.73 -14.62 8.87
C ASP A 160 7.29 -13.87 10.08
N VAL A 161 7.95 -12.70 9.86
CA VAL A 161 8.48 -11.90 10.97
C VAL A 161 7.32 -11.18 11.68
N PRO A 162 7.22 -11.26 13.03
CA PRO A 162 6.20 -10.52 13.77
C PRO A 162 6.22 -9.02 13.44
N ALA A 163 5.04 -8.42 13.28
CA ALA A 163 4.92 -7.03 12.85
C ALA A 163 5.62 -6.05 13.80
N ALA A 164 5.58 -6.31 15.11
CA ALA A 164 6.24 -5.45 16.11
C ALA A 164 7.76 -5.45 15.97
N ASP A 165 8.36 -6.64 15.76
CA ASP A 165 9.81 -6.78 15.60
C ASP A 165 10.28 -6.15 14.29
N LEU A 166 9.53 -6.40 13.21
CA LEU A 166 9.81 -5.80 11.90
C LEU A 166 9.69 -4.28 11.96
N ARG A 167 8.64 -3.75 12.62
CA ARG A 167 8.45 -2.31 12.82
C ARG A 167 9.64 -1.66 13.50
N ALA A 168 10.10 -2.23 14.60
CA ALA A 168 11.21 -1.68 15.38
C ALA A 168 12.51 -1.62 14.54
N GLU A 169 12.79 -2.67 13.78
CA GLU A 169 13.98 -2.75 12.94
C GLU A 169 13.93 -1.77 11.74
N LEU A 170 12.77 -1.70 11.08
CA LEU A 170 12.59 -0.81 9.93
C LEU A 170 12.65 0.68 10.32
N LEU A 171 12.08 1.03 11.47
CA LEU A 171 12.17 2.41 11.98
C LEU A 171 13.61 2.79 12.33
N ARG A 172 14.36 1.88 12.95
CA ARG A 172 15.78 2.13 13.27
C ARG A 172 16.59 2.38 12.01
N GLY A 173 16.43 1.51 10.98
CA GLY A 173 17.14 1.65 9.71
C GLY A 173 16.78 2.93 8.95
N ALA A 174 15.49 3.22 8.82
CA ALA A 174 15.04 4.42 8.12
C ALA A 174 15.36 5.71 8.89
N GLY A 175 15.29 5.69 10.24
CA GLY A 175 15.70 6.80 11.10
C GLY A 175 17.15 7.17 10.89
N ALA A 176 18.05 6.18 10.84
CA ALA A 176 19.47 6.38 10.56
C ALA A 176 19.72 7.02 9.17
N ILE A 177 18.95 6.61 8.14
CA ILE A 177 19.05 7.23 6.79
C ILE A 177 18.64 8.72 6.82
N LEU A 178 17.65 9.05 7.65
CA LEU A 178 17.06 10.38 7.75
C LEU A 178 17.73 11.30 8.77
N ASP A 179 18.70 10.81 9.55
CA ASP A 179 19.28 11.48 10.70
C ASP A 179 18.17 11.89 11.71
N LEU A 180 17.23 10.98 12.00
CA LEU A 180 16.14 11.12 12.97
C LEU A 180 16.49 10.34 14.25
N ASP A 181 17.36 10.87 15.07
CA ASP A 181 17.69 10.32 16.39
C ASP A 181 16.64 10.69 17.45
#